data_4a3aa13e2cc1f89ce93ae18c278049bb
#
_entry.id   4a3aa13e2cc1f89ce93ae18c278049bb
#
_cell.length_a   1.000
_cell.length_b   1.000
_cell.length_c   1.000
_cell.angle_alpha   90.00
_cell.angle_beta   90.00
_cell.angle_gamma   90.00
#
_symmetry.space_group_name_H-M   'P 1'
#
loop_
_entity.id
_entity.type
_entity.pdbx_description
1 polymer ?
#
loop_
_entity_poly.entity_id
_entity_poly.type
_entity_poly.pdbx_seq_one_letter_code
_entity_poly.pdbx_strand_id
1 'polypeptide(L)'
;GSLIGMDKRLSEKGLSLYTLLEEGIKKVSVSYTDETGWKINGENNWLWHAGNQQMALYKIERRRNHEVAEGILGHNFQGVIVSDCLGSYNLVKAAAKQKCLAHLLRDTDKLVRLYPNNPEVIAFSVNLENILREALDIKEEYQDNKCTLDDLKIVKGTLEKKIAGLTGVKLTNKKAETLRRRLIRHQEELFTFLA
;
A
#
# COMPACT_ATOMS: atom_id res chain seq x y z
N GLY A 1 35.78 11.52 -22.13
CA GLY A 1 34.75 12.10 -21.32
C GLY A 1 34.65 11.37 -19.97
N SER A 2 34.52 12.11 -18.86
CA SER A 2 34.40 11.49 -17.54
C SER A 2 33.02 10.81 -17.40
N LEU A 3 32.93 9.78 -16.54
CA LEU A 3 31.67 9.13 -16.19
C LEU A 3 30.61 10.17 -15.77
N ILE A 4 30.98 11.16 -14.96
CA ILE A 4 30.11 12.29 -14.54
C ILE A 4 29.55 13.06 -15.76
N GLY A 5 30.34 13.28 -16.79
CA GLY A 5 29.86 13.95 -18.00
C GLY A 5 28.90 13.08 -18.85
N MET A 6 29.01 11.76 -18.75
CA MET A 6 28.05 10.83 -19.38
C MET A 6 26.73 10.83 -18.62
N ASP A 7 26.77 10.73 -17.29
CA ASP A 7 25.59 10.76 -16.44
C ASP A 7 24.78 12.05 -16.63
N LYS A 8 25.45 13.20 -16.68
CA LYS A 8 24.79 14.48 -16.94
C LYS A 8 24.07 14.51 -18.28
N ARG A 9 24.75 14.08 -19.37
CA ARG A 9 24.15 14.03 -20.72
C ARG A 9 23.00 13.04 -20.80
N LEU A 10 23.08 11.89 -20.12
CA LEU A 10 22.00 10.90 -20.05
C LEU A 10 20.81 11.47 -19.31
N SER A 11 21.04 12.11 -18.17
CA SER A 11 20.02 12.79 -17.38
C SER A 11 19.30 13.88 -18.18
N GLU A 12 20.04 14.75 -18.88
CA GLU A 12 19.47 15.80 -19.73
C GLU A 12 18.61 15.21 -20.86
N LYS A 13 19.05 14.13 -21.50
CA LYS A 13 18.28 13.45 -22.56
C LYS A 13 17.06 12.71 -22.02
N GLY A 14 17.16 12.18 -20.80
CA GLY A 14 16.08 11.45 -20.13
C GLY A 14 15.00 12.36 -19.54
N LEU A 15 15.26 13.66 -19.39
CA LEU A 15 14.35 14.56 -18.67
C LEU A 15 12.95 14.62 -19.30
N SER A 16 12.84 14.66 -20.63
CA SER A 16 11.55 14.68 -21.32
C SER A 16 10.75 13.40 -21.08
N LEU A 17 11.41 12.24 -21.09
CA LEU A 17 10.77 10.97 -20.77
C LEU A 17 10.34 10.92 -19.31
N TYR A 18 11.17 11.41 -18.39
CA TYR A 18 10.83 11.47 -16.96
C TYR A 18 9.60 12.34 -16.72
N THR A 19 9.52 13.51 -17.36
CA THR A 19 8.34 14.39 -17.30
C THR A 19 7.08 13.68 -17.82
N LEU A 20 7.19 12.93 -18.92
CA LEU A 20 6.07 12.14 -19.44
C LEU A 20 5.62 11.07 -18.45
N LEU A 21 6.55 10.42 -17.73
CA LEU A 21 6.22 9.46 -16.66
C LEU A 21 5.52 10.15 -15.49
N GLU A 22 5.99 11.33 -15.04
CA GLU A 22 5.33 12.10 -14.00
C GLU A 22 3.89 12.47 -14.37
N GLU A 23 3.66 12.89 -15.61
CA GLU A 23 2.30 13.19 -16.09
C GLU A 23 1.46 11.92 -16.31
N GLY A 24 2.10 10.82 -16.72
CA GLY A 24 1.43 9.54 -16.93
C GLY A 24 0.92 8.96 -15.61
N ILE A 25 1.73 8.98 -14.54
CA ILE A 25 1.34 8.48 -13.21
C ILE A 25 0.11 9.18 -12.66
N LYS A 26 -0.06 10.47 -12.90
CA LYS A 26 -1.23 11.24 -12.45
C LYS A 26 -2.55 10.80 -13.12
N LYS A 27 -2.49 10.04 -14.21
CA LYS A 27 -3.63 9.64 -15.04
C LYS A 27 -3.95 8.15 -14.99
N VAL A 28 -3.17 7.34 -14.27
CA VAL A 28 -3.44 5.90 -14.17
C VAL A 28 -4.67 5.63 -13.32
N SER A 29 -5.39 4.58 -13.63
CA SER A 29 -6.57 4.15 -12.86
C SER A 29 -6.19 3.55 -11.50
N VAL A 30 -4.99 2.95 -11.39
CA VAL A 30 -4.46 2.41 -10.14
C VAL A 30 -2.99 2.76 -10.03
N SER A 31 -2.56 3.29 -8.89
CA SER A 31 -1.15 3.52 -8.57
C SER A 31 -0.75 2.76 -7.31
N TYR A 32 0.22 1.88 -7.43
CA TYR A 32 0.91 1.25 -6.30
C TYR A 32 1.99 2.21 -5.81
N THR A 33 1.89 2.63 -4.57
CA THR A 33 2.80 3.63 -3.97
C THR A 33 3.48 3.08 -2.74
N ASP A 34 4.77 3.33 -2.65
CA ASP A 34 5.60 2.93 -1.50
C ASP A 34 6.78 3.90 -1.38
N GLU A 35 7.43 3.95 -0.22
CA GLU A 35 8.66 4.70 -0.04
C GLU A 35 9.63 3.98 0.89
N THR A 36 10.91 4.12 0.59
CA THR A 36 11.97 3.54 1.40
C THR A 36 13.04 4.57 1.74
N GLY A 37 13.71 4.37 2.88
CA GLY A 37 14.81 5.23 3.27
C GLY A 37 15.95 5.15 2.27
N TRP A 38 16.47 6.31 1.84
CA TRP A 38 17.57 6.43 0.91
C TRP A 38 18.61 7.42 1.44
N LYS A 39 19.88 7.04 1.47
CA LYS A 39 20.96 7.94 1.91
C LYS A 39 21.74 8.51 0.73
N ILE A 40 21.92 9.84 0.72
CA ILE A 40 22.77 10.54 -0.22
C ILE A 40 23.81 11.31 0.58
N ASN A 41 25.08 11.00 0.38
CA ASN A 41 26.20 11.64 1.10
C ASN A 41 26.02 11.65 2.63
N GLY A 42 25.44 10.57 3.20
CA GLY A 42 25.18 10.46 4.63
C GLY A 42 23.86 11.11 5.10
N GLU A 43 23.23 11.96 4.29
CA GLU A 43 21.95 12.59 4.60
C GLU A 43 20.77 11.63 4.33
N ASN A 44 19.77 11.65 5.21
CA ASN A 44 18.56 10.85 5.07
C ASN A 44 17.63 11.49 4.02
N ASN A 45 17.27 10.70 3.04
CA ASN A 45 16.27 10.99 2.02
C ASN A 45 15.29 9.83 1.93
N TRP A 46 14.30 9.95 1.09
CA TRP A 46 13.28 8.94 0.83
C TRP A 46 13.18 8.71 -0.68
N LEU A 47 13.34 7.46 -1.10
CA LEU A 47 13.03 7.04 -2.45
C LEU A 47 11.56 6.66 -2.49
N TRP A 48 10.79 7.46 -3.18
CA TRP A 48 9.37 7.26 -3.45
C TRP A 48 9.19 6.47 -4.74
N HIS A 49 8.23 5.58 -4.73
CA HIS A 49 7.78 4.84 -5.90
C HIS A 49 6.29 5.11 -6.12
N ALA A 50 5.89 5.32 -7.36
CA ALA A 50 4.51 5.30 -7.82
C ALA A 50 4.46 4.59 -9.16
N GLY A 51 3.56 3.61 -9.34
CA GLY A 51 3.53 2.84 -10.58
C GLY A 51 2.35 1.91 -10.70
N ASN A 52 2.25 1.29 -11.87
CA ASN A 52 1.33 0.21 -12.17
C ASN A 52 2.04 -0.87 -13.00
N GLN A 53 1.31 -1.76 -13.66
CA GLN A 53 1.92 -2.81 -14.48
C GLN A 53 2.64 -2.29 -15.74
N GLN A 54 2.40 -1.05 -16.17
CA GLN A 54 2.89 -0.48 -17.42
C GLN A 54 4.02 0.52 -17.21
N MET A 55 4.03 1.22 -16.08
CA MET A 55 5.01 2.27 -15.78
C MET A 55 5.37 2.34 -14.31
N ALA A 56 6.59 2.80 -14.03
CA ALA A 56 7.10 3.05 -12.69
C ALA A 56 7.85 4.37 -12.66
N LEU A 57 7.47 5.23 -11.71
CA LEU A 57 8.14 6.48 -11.39
C LEU A 57 8.86 6.32 -10.06
N TYR A 58 10.12 6.74 -10.04
CA TYR A 58 10.91 6.84 -8.82
C TYR A 58 11.32 8.27 -8.59
N LYS A 59 11.16 8.77 -7.36
CA LYS A 59 11.53 10.12 -6.99
C LYS A 59 12.25 10.14 -5.65
N ILE A 60 13.36 10.84 -5.54
CA ILE A 60 14.08 11.01 -4.27
C ILE A 60 13.71 12.37 -3.70
N GLU A 61 13.22 12.35 -2.45
CA GLU A 61 12.79 13.55 -1.73
C GLU A 61 13.32 13.55 -0.29
N ARG A 62 13.57 14.73 0.27
CA ARG A 62 14.01 14.85 1.66
C ARG A 62 12.91 14.57 2.67
N ARG A 63 11.65 14.76 2.27
CA ARG A 63 10.48 14.64 3.16
C ARG A 63 9.73 13.34 2.92
N ARG A 64 9.17 12.83 4.02
CA ARG A 64 8.24 11.69 4.03
C ARG A 64 6.87 12.17 4.50
N ASN A 65 6.22 12.98 3.68
CA ASN A 65 4.94 13.59 4.03
C ASN A 65 3.94 13.54 2.86
N HIS A 66 2.70 13.97 3.14
CA HIS A 66 1.62 13.96 2.16
C HIS A 66 1.87 14.90 0.98
N GLU A 67 2.57 16.02 1.19
CA GLU A 67 2.88 16.98 0.11
C GLU A 67 3.70 16.34 -1.01
N VAL A 68 4.64 15.45 -0.66
CA VAL A 68 5.42 14.69 -1.64
C VAL A 68 4.54 13.69 -2.38
N ALA A 69 3.70 12.94 -1.66
CA ALA A 69 2.78 11.99 -2.28
C ALA A 69 1.79 12.70 -3.23
N GLU A 70 1.25 13.85 -2.83
CA GLU A 70 0.39 14.69 -3.68
C GLU A 70 1.14 15.26 -4.89
N GLY A 71 2.40 15.65 -4.72
CA GLY A 71 3.23 16.13 -5.83
C GLY A 71 3.47 15.06 -6.90
N ILE A 72 3.55 13.78 -6.49
CA ILE A 72 3.71 12.64 -7.39
C ILE A 72 2.37 12.26 -8.05
N LEU A 73 1.29 12.15 -7.28
CA LEU A 73 -0.01 11.64 -7.74
C LEU A 73 -0.95 12.73 -8.25
N GLY A 74 -0.67 14.00 -7.92
CA GLY A 74 -1.57 15.12 -8.14
C GLY A 74 -2.51 15.38 -6.96
N HIS A 75 -3.00 16.63 -6.83
CA HIS A 75 -3.84 17.07 -5.69
C HIS A 75 -5.21 16.37 -5.60
N ASN A 76 -5.70 15.80 -6.67
CA ASN A 76 -7.01 15.12 -6.72
C ASN A 76 -6.91 13.93 -7.67
N PHE A 77 -6.22 12.89 -7.21
CA PHE A 77 -5.98 11.69 -8.01
C PHE A 77 -7.29 10.97 -8.35
N GLN A 78 -7.56 10.77 -9.63
CA GLN A 78 -8.83 10.19 -10.08
C GLN A 78 -8.83 8.67 -10.10
N GLY A 79 -7.75 8.03 -9.66
CA GLY A 79 -7.59 6.59 -9.57
C GLY A 79 -7.63 6.06 -8.14
N VAL A 80 -7.28 4.78 -8.01
CA VAL A 80 -7.13 4.08 -6.73
C VAL A 80 -5.66 4.15 -6.30
N ILE A 81 -5.40 4.61 -5.07
CA ILE A 81 -4.07 4.53 -4.45
C ILE A 81 -3.97 3.23 -3.66
N VAL A 82 -3.03 2.38 -4.03
CA VAL A 82 -2.64 1.19 -3.25
C VAL A 82 -1.38 1.52 -2.46
N SER A 83 -1.46 1.58 -1.14
CA SER A 83 -0.33 1.96 -0.28
C SER A 83 -0.27 1.13 0.99
N ASP A 84 0.83 1.23 1.73
CA ASP A 84 0.88 0.82 3.13
C ASP A 84 -0.03 1.69 4.02
N CYS A 85 0.04 1.49 5.33
CA CYS A 85 -0.75 2.29 6.28
C CYS A 85 -0.01 3.55 6.77
N LEU A 86 0.93 4.09 6.01
CA LEU A 86 1.60 5.33 6.36
C LEU A 86 0.63 6.52 6.37
N GLY A 87 0.76 7.37 7.38
CA GLY A 87 -0.11 8.54 7.55
C GLY A 87 -0.05 9.55 6.40
N SER A 88 1.04 9.59 5.63
CA SER A 88 1.19 10.49 4.48
C SER A 88 0.10 10.29 3.41
N TYR A 89 -0.32 9.04 3.19
CA TYR A 89 -1.36 8.73 2.20
C TYR A 89 -2.78 9.05 2.67
N ASN A 90 -3.00 9.24 3.98
CA ASN A 90 -4.35 9.53 4.51
C ASN A 90 -4.89 10.88 4.01
N LEU A 91 -4.01 11.87 3.84
CA LEU A 91 -4.36 13.23 3.43
C LEU A 91 -4.44 13.40 1.91
N VAL A 92 -3.83 12.49 1.13
CA VAL A 92 -3.91 12.55 -0.33
C VAL A 92 -5.34 12.27 -0.78
N LYS A 93 -5.92 13.17 -1.57
CA LYS A 93 -7.24 12.99 -2.16
C LYS A 93 -7.16 12.05 -3.35
N ALA A 94 -7.99 11.02 -3.38
CA ALA A 94 -8.08 10.05 -4.46
C ALA A 94 -9.53 9.58 -4.64
N ALA A 95 -9.85 9.01 -5.81
CA ALA A 95 -11.18 8.42 -6.05
C ALA A 95 -11.45 7.27 -5.06
N ALA A 96 -10.44 6.43 -4.80
CA ALA A 96 -10.50 5.41 -3.74
C ALA A 96 -9.08 5.11 -3.22
N LYS A 97 -9.02 4.42 -2.08
CA LYS A 97 -7.78 3.94 -1.48
C LYS A 97 -7.89 2.47 -1.16
N GLN A 98 -6.78 1.76 -1.31
CA GLN A 98 -6.63 0.36 -0.94
C GLN A 98 -5.38 0.20 -0.08
N LYS A 99 -5.50 -0.45 1.06
CA LYS A 99 -4.31 -0.82 1.85
C LYS A 99 -3.64 -2.06 1.28
N CYS A 100 -2.34 -2.00 1.15
CA CYS A 100 -1.54 -3.09 0.60
C CYS A 100 -1.60 -4.32 1.54
N LEU A 101 -2.30 -5.37 1.10
CA LEU A 101 -2.48 -6.59 1.90
C LEU A 101 -1.15 -7.29 2.16
N ALA A 102 -0.18 -7.20 1.23
CA ALA A 102 1.16 -7.78 1.43
C ALA A 102 1.91 -7.13 2.61
N HIS A 103 1.70 -5.84 2.89
CA HIS A 103 2.25 -5.18 4.07
C HIS A 103 1.56 -5.67 5.35
N LEU A 104 0.25 -5.86 5.33
CA LEU A 104 -0.49 -6.39 6.47
C LEU A 104 -0.11 -7.85 6.77
N LEU A 105 0.05 -8.70 5.75
CA LEU A 105 0.53 -10.07 5.90
C LEU A 105 1.95 -10.12 6.50
N ARG A 106 2.85 -9.22 6.07
CA ARG A 106 4.18 -9.09 6.70
C ARG A 106 4.12 -8.63 8.15
N ASP A 107 3.15 -7.78 8.49
CA ASP A 107 2.94 -7.33 9.87
C ASP A 107 2.43 -8.48 10.76
N THR A 108 1.54 -9.36 10.27
CA THR A 108 1.08 -10.55 11.02
C THR A 108 2.23 -11.53 11.27
N ASP A 109 2.99 -11.86 10.23
CA ASP A 109 4.17 -12.73 10.31
C ASP A 109 5.22 -12.19 11.30
N LYS A 110 5.48 -10.88 11.24
CA LYS A 110 6.37 -10.21 12.20
C LYS A 110 5.88 -10.31 13.64
N LEU A 111 4.57 -10.17 13.88
CA LEU A 111 4.00 -10.31 15.22
C LEU A 111 4.19 -11.72 15.76
N VAL A 112 3.91 -12.77 14.99
CA VAL A 112 4.10 -14.16 15.38
C VAL A 112 5.57 -14.44 15.72
N ARG A 113 6.50 -13.97 14.89
CA ARG A 113 7.95 -14.12 15.15
C ARG A 113 8.43 -13.40 16.41
N LEU A 114 7.87 -12.21 16.70
CA LEU A 114 8.26 -11.45 17.89
C LEU A 114 7.64 -11.98 19.20
N TYR A 115 6.50 -12.67 19.10
CA TYR A 115 5.74 -13.14 20.26
C TYR A 115 5.30 -14.61 20.10
N PRO A 116 6.24 -15.55 19.87
CA PRO A 116 5.92 -16.94 19.50
C PRO A 116 5.20 -17.73 20.61
N ASN A 117 5.26 -17.25 21.84
CA ASN A 117 4.63 -17.88 23.01
C ASN A 117 3.42 -17.11 23.56
N ASN A 118 2.92 -16.10 22.80
CA ASN A 118 1.75 -15.34 23.23
C ASN A 118 0.50 -15.78 22.47
N PRO A 119 -0.41 -16.55 23.09
CA PRO A 119 -1.57 -17.12 22.41
C PRO A 119 -2.52 -16.07 21.85
N GLU A 120 -2.67 -14.92 22.52
CA GLU A 120 -3.49 -13.80 22.05
C GLU A 120 -2.96 -13.24 20.72
N VAL A 121 -1.63 -13.00 20.65
CA VAL A 121 -0.98 -12.47 19.46
C VAL A 121 -1.05 -13.45 18.30
N ILE A 122 -0.80 -14.74 18.57
CA ILE A 122 -0.86 -15.79 17.58
C ILE A 122 -2.28 -15.90 17.02
N ALA A 123 -3.28 -16.01 17.88
CA ALA A 123 -4.68 -16.13 17.47
C ALA A 123 -5.13 -14.91 16.62
N PHE A 124 -4.81 -13.70 17.05
CA PHE A 124 -5.11 -12.48 16.29
C PHE A 124 -4.43 -12.49 14.91
N SER A 125 -3.14 -12.82 14.88
CA SER A 125 -2.35 -12.79 13.63
C SER A 125 -2.83 -13.84 12.63
N VAL A 126 -3.07 -15.07 13.08
CA VAL A 126 -3.55 -16.17 12.22
C VAL A 126 -4.95 -15.86 11.67
N ASN A 127 -5.87 -15.36 12.53
CA ASN A 127 -7.20 -14.98 12.06
C ASN A 127 -7.14 -13.84 11.04
N LEU A 128 -6.30 -12.82 11.26
CA LEU A 128 -6.11 -11.74 10.29
C LEU A 128 -5.52 -12.28 8.97
N GLU A 129 -4.48 -13.11 9.04
CA GLU A 129 -3.89 -13.71 7.86
C GLU A 129 -4.92 -14.50 7.03
N ASN A 130 -5.75 -15.32 7.68
CA ASN A 130 -6.78 -16.09 7.00
C ASN A 130 -7.79 -15.19 6.29
N ILE A 131 -8.24 -14.10 6.92
CA ILE A 131 -9.15 -13.13 6.31
C ILE A 131 -8.51 -12.46 5.07
N LEU A 132 -7.24 -12.07 5.19
CA LEU A 132 -6.54 -11.42 4.08
C LEU A 132 -6.28 -12.37 2.91
N ARG A 133 -5.95 -13.65 3.20
CA ARG A 133 -5.77 -14.68 2.16
C ARG A 133 -7.08 -14.99 1.46
N GLU A 134 -8.18 -15.18 2.18
CA GLU A 134 -9.51 -15.38 1.60
C GLU A 134 -9.89 -14.24 0.62
N ALA A 135 -9.51 -12.99 0.95
CA ALA A 135 -9.72 -11.86 0.04
C ALA A 135 -8.88 -11.94 -1.24
N LEU A 136 -7.67 -12.49 -1.16
CA LEU A 136 -6.80 -12.69 -2.32
C LEU A 136 -7.29 -13.86 -3.18
N ASP A 137 -7.69 -14.96 -2.54
CA ASP A 137 -8.16 -16.17 -3.21
C ASP A 137 -9.43 -15.89 -4.04
N ILE A 138 -10.42 -15.20 -3.47
CA ILE A 138 -11.64 -14.85 -4.23
C ILE A 138 -11.33 -13.88 -5.40
N LYS A 139 -10.33 -13.02 -5.25
CA LYS A 139 -9.89 -12.16 -6.35
C LYS A 139 -9.24 -12.95 -7.48
N GLU A 140 -8.44 -13.95 -7.16
CA GLU A 140 -7.84 -14.87 -8.13
C GLU A 140 -8.93 -15.69 -8.84
N GLU A 141 -9.90 -16.22 -8.10
CA GLU A 141 -11.06 -16.94 -8.67
C GLU A 141 -11.84 -16.07 -9.65
N TYR A 142 -12.03 -14.78 -9.34
CA TYR A 142 -12.67 -13.84 -10.26
C TYR A 142 -11.84 -13.60 -11.52
N GLN A 143 -10.53 -13.46 -11.38
CA GLN A 143 -9.62 -13.29 -12.54
C GLN A 143 -9.62 -14.53 -13.45
N ASP A 144 -9.79 -15.70 -12.85
CA ASP A 144 -9.92 -16.99 -13.54
C ASP A 144 -11.34 -17.27 -14.10
N ASN A 145 -12.26 -16.32 -13.97
CA ASN A 145 -13.68 -16.46 -14.34
C ASN A 145 -14.42 -17.61 -13.60
N LYS A 146 -14.00 -17.93 -12.37
CA LYS A 146 -14.63 -18.96 -11.53
C LYS A 146 -15.76 -18.41 -10.65
N CYS A 147 -15.83 -17.10 -10.49
CA CYS A 147 -16.89 -16.42 -9.77
C CYS A 147 -17.28 -15.10 -10.45
N THR A 148 -18.41 -14.53 -10.05
CA THR A 148 -18.99 -13.32 -10.62
C THR A 148 -18.62 -12.07 -9.82
N LEU A 149 -18.86 -10.87 -10.37
CA LEU A 149 -18.71 -9.61 -9.64
C LEU A 149 -19.64 -9.54 -8.42
N ASP A 150 -20.83 -10.14 -8.48
CA ASP A 150 -21.75 -10.15 -7.36
C ASP A 150 -21.26 -11.07 -6.23
N ASP A 151 -20.59 -12.19 -6.57
CA ASP A 151 -19.90 -13.02 -5.58
C ASP A 151 -18.80 -12.24 -4.86
N LEU A 152 -18.02 -11.43 -5.58
CA LEU A 152 -17.02 -10.54 -4.96
C LEU A 152 -17.64 -9.59 -3.93
N LYS A 153 -18.77 -8.96 -4.26
CA LYS A 153 -19.47 -8.04 -3.36
C LYS A 153 -19.99 -8.75 -2.10
N ILE A 154 -20.55 -9.95 -2.26
CA ILE A 154 -21.04 -10.77 -1.13
C ILE A 154 -19.87 -11.15 -0.21
N VAL A 155 -18.78 -11.66 -0.78
CA VAL A 155 -17.58 -12.03 -0.02
C VAL A 155 -16.96 -10.81 0.65
N LYS A 156 -16.85 -9.66 -0.04
CA LYS A 156 -16.41 -8.39 0.55
C LYS A 156 -17.17 -8.07 1.84
N GLY A 157 -18.50 -8.08 1.79
CA GLY A 157 -19.33 -7.81 2.97
C GLY A 157 -19.11 -8.82 4.12
N THR A 158 -18.80 -10.07 3.78
CA THR A 158 -18.44 -11.10 4.76
C THR A 158 -17.08 -10.83 5.39
N LEU A 159 -16.07 -10.47 4.59
CA LEU A 159 -14.73 -10.14 5.06
C LEU A 159 -14.73 -8.89 5.95
N GLU A 160 -15.51 -7.87 5.60
CA GLU A 160 -15.70 -6.67 6.43
C GLU A 160 -16.26 -7.01 7.81
N LYS A 161 -17.26 -7.91 7.87
CA LYS A 161 -17.80 -8.43 9.15
C LYS A 161 -16.76 -9.22 9.94
N LYS A 162 -15.96 -10.06 9.29
CA LYS A 162 -14.86 -10.80 9.94
C LYS A 162 -13.81 -9.84 10.52
N ILE A 163 -13.42 -8.80 9.80
CA ILE A 163 -12.51 -7.75 10.31
C ILE A 163 -13.14 -7.02 11.50
N ALA A 164 -14.41 -6.63 11.42
CA ALA A 164 -15.11 -5.98 12.54
C ALA A 164 -15.15 -6.86 13.79
N GLY A 165 -15.45 -8.15 13.63
CA GLY A 165 -15.40 -9.13 14.72
C GLY A 165 -14.01 -9.29 15.32
N LEU A 166 -12.97 -9.45 14.47
CA LEU A 166 -11.58 -9.59 14.91
C LEU A 166 -11.08 -8.35 15.65
N THR A 167 -11.49 -7.17 15.21
CA THR A 167 -11.06 -5.89 15.78
C THR A 167 -11.94 -5.41 16.93
N GLY A 168 -13.04 -6.08 17.22
CA GLY A 168 -13.99 -5.73 18.31
C GLY A 168 -13.39 -5.90 19.72
N VAL A 169 -12.40 -6.76 19.89
CA VAL A 169 -11.75 -7.02 21.19
C VAL A 169 -10.40 -6.32 21.26
N LYS A 170 -10.20 -5.56 22.35
CA LYS A 170 -8.92 -4.90 22.64
C LYS A 170 -7.87 -5.92 23.04
N LEU A 171 -6.66 -5.78 22.50
CA LEU A 171 -5.55 -6.67 22.76
C LEU A 171 -4.64 -6.12 23.88
N THR A 172 -4.08 -7.02 24.66
CA THR A 172 -3.15 -6.67 25.76
C THR A 172 -1.75 -6.38 25.26
N ASN A 173 -1.32 -7.08 24.20
CA ASN A 173 -0.02 -6.83 23.58
C ASN A 173 -0.01 -5.52 22.81
N LYS A 174 0.88 -4.60 23.17
CA LYS A 174 0.94 -3.23 22.58
C LYS A 174 1.15 -3.22 21.07
N LYS A 175 1.93 -4.14 20.52
CA LYS A 175 2.20 -4.17 19.06
C LYS A 175 1.03 -4.73 18.28
N ALA A 176 0.40 -5.80 18.77
CA ALA A 176 -0.81 -6.34 18.18
C ALA A 176 -1.98 -5.33 18.29
N GLU A 177 -2.12 -4.64 19.41
CA GLU A 177 -3.11 -3.57 19.60
C GLU A 177 -2.87 -2.40 18.64
N THR A 178 -1.62 -2.06 18.33
CA THR A 178 -1.30 -1.04 17.32
C THR A 178 -1.77 -1.47 15.93
N LEU A 179 -1.55 -2.73 15.54
CA LEU A 179 -2.06 -3.27 14.27
C LEU A 179 -3.59 -3.29 14.25
N ARG A 180 -4.24 -3.75 15.34
CA ARG A 180 -5.71 -3.73 15.46
C ARG A 180 -6.29 -2.33 15.24
N ARG A 181 -5.74 -1.29 15.89
CA ARG A 181 -6.20 0.10 15.71
C ARG A 181 -5.97 0.61 14.28
N ARG A 182 -4.92 0.16 13.62
CA ARG A 182 -4.65 0.47 12.22
C ARG A 182 -5.71 -0.14 11.31
N LEU A 183 -6.11 -1.39 11.56
CA LEU A 183 -7.20 -2.03 10.82
C LEU A 183 -8.52 -1.28 10.98
N ILE A 184 -8.89 -0.88 12.20
CA ILE A 184 -10.10 -0.08 12.46
C ILE A 184 -10.06 1.23 11.67
N ARG A 185 -8.92 1.94 11.71
CA ARG A 185 -8.77 3.22 11.01
C ARG A 185 -8.97 3.13 9.51
N HIS A 186 -8.57 2.01 8.92
CA HIS A 186 -8.54 1.79 7.47
C HIS A 186 -9.49 0.69 7.00
N GLN A 187 -10.51 0.34 7.81
CA GLN A 187 -11.39 -0.78 7.51
C GLN A 187 -12.06 -0.67 6.13
N GLU A 188 -12.45 0.53 5.72
CA GLU A 188 -13.08 0.79 4.42
C GLU A 188 -12.11 0.68 3.23
N GLU A 189 -10.80 0.72 3.52
CA GLU A 189 -9.73 0.69 2.53
C GLU A 189 -9.08 -0.70 2.39
N LEU A 190 -9.57 -1.74 3.12
CA LEU A 190 -8.94 -3.07 3.12
C LEU A 190 -9.32 -3.90 1.90
N PHE A 191 -10.54 -3.75 1.42
CA PHE A 191 -11.12 -4.60 0.36
C PHE A 191 -11.70 -3.79 -0.80
N THR A 192 -11.14 -2.61 -1.07
CA THR A 192 -11.53 -1.75 -2.20
C THR A 192 -11.41 -2.49 -3.54
N PHE A 193 -10.41 -3.36 -3.68
CA PHE A 193 -10.15 -4.13 -4.91
C PHE A 193 -11.20 -5.22 -5.20
N LEU A 194 -12.14 -5.46 -4.29
CA LEU A 194 -13.29 -6.37 -4.46
C LEU A 194 -14.60 -5.62 -4.81
N ALA A 195 -14.52 -4.33 -5.17
CA ALA A 195 -15.67 -3.50 -5.48
C ALA A 195 -15.84 -3.30 -7.00
#